data_17b1331faac75634cf444ee2932167a8
#
_entry.id   17b1331faac75634cf444ee2932167a8
#
_cell.length_a   1.000
_cell.length_b   1.000
_cell.length_c   1.000
_cell.angle_alpha   90.00
_cell.angle_beta   90.00
_cell.angle_gamma   90.00
#
_symmetry.space_group_name_H-M   'P 1'
#
loop_
_entity.id
_entity.type
_entity.pdbx_description
1 polymer ?
#
loop_
_entity_poly.entity_id
_entity_poly.type
_entity_poly.pdbx_seq_one_letter_code
_entity_poly.pdbx_strand_id
1 'polypeptide(L)'
;MNFDIFSIFNPDWWMNENNNALLITDSILFLFMAVPVLYLFVCALFSLGKYKNPYPAAKTDHRFLVVFTVLRNGKEVIESINHFLDTQHYPREKYDIAVAATQLSEADLLTLLQMPINIVVPDKDQCTKVYAIQQVMERYSPNEYDMIVLFNSDNKVVPEALRLFNNAYYSGCDA
;
A
#
# COMPACT_ATOMS: atom_id res chain seq x y z
N MET A 1 -28.80 -0.47 47.16
CA MET A 1 -27.50 -1.15 46.97
C MET A 1 -26.57 -0.12 46.34
N ASN A 2 -25.82 0.60 47.20
CA ASN A 2 -24.90 1.63 46.69
C ASN A 2 -23.71 0.93 46.09
N PHE A 3 -23.56 1.04 44.80
CA PHE A 3 -22.40 0.54 44.08
C PHE A 3 -21.24 1.53 44.30
N ASP A 4 -20.35 1.18 45.21
CA ASP A 4 -19.16 1.98 45.47
C ASP A 4 -18.10 1.67 44.40
N ILE A 5 -17.90 2.61 43.47
CA ILE A 5 -16.92 2.47 42.38
C ILE A 5 -15.49 2.17 42.90
N PHE A 6 -15.17 2.63 44.14
CA PHE A 6 -13.88 2.38 44.75
C PHE A 6 -13.67 0.94 45.20
N SER A 7 -14.73 0.16 45.37
CA SER A 7 -14.60 -1.27 45.69
C SER A 7 -13.97 -2.10 44.56
N ILE A 8 -14.03 -1.58 43.33
CA ILE A 8 -13.39 -2.22 42.14
C ILE A 8 -11.86 -2.25 42.28
N PHE A 9 -11.29 -1.29 43.03
CA PHE A 9 -9.83 -1.22 43.24
C PHE A 9 -9.37 -1.93 44.53
N ASN A 10 -10.27 -2.62 45.24
CA ASN A 10 -9.91 -3.38 46.42
C ASN A 10 -9.22 -4.69 45.99
N PRO A 11 -7.94 -4.94 46.37
CA PRO A 11 -7.23 -6.16 46.02
C PRO A 11 -7.95 -7.44 46.49
N ASP A 12 -8.58 -7.40 47.65
CA ASP A 12 -9.33 -8.53 48.21
C ASP A 12 -10.52 -8.96 47.34
N TRP A 13 -11.08 -8.02 46.57
CA TRP A 13 -12.19 -8.33 45.66
C TRP A 13 -11.70 -9.10 44.42
N TRP A 14 -10.53 -8.75 43.91
CA TRP A 14 -9.90 -9.43 42.77
C TRP A 14 -9.29 -10.79 43.12
N MET A 15 -8.79 -10.93 44.37
CA MET A 15 -8.14 -12.14 44.84
C MET A 15 -9.10 -13.17 45.49
N ASN A 16 -10.40 -12.91 45.47
CA ASN A 16 -11.37 -13.86 46.04
C ASN A 16 -11.61 -15.02 45.05
N GLU A 17 -10.85 -16.11 45.24
CA GLU A 17 -10.91 -17.33 44.43
C GLU A 17 -12.33 -17.98 44.38
N ASN A 18 -13.23 -17.62 45.28
CA ASN A 18 -14.60 -18.13 45.29
C ASN A 18 -15.61 -17.32 44.48
N ASN A 19 -15.16 -16.27 43.74
CA ASN A 19 -16.06 -15.47 42.93
C ASN A 19 -16.19 -16.05 41.52
N ASN A 20 -17.02 -17.06 41.34
CA ASN A 20 -17.26 -17.73 40.06
C ASN A 20 -17.62 -16.76 38.92
N ALA A 21 -18.29 -15.66 39.22
CA ALA A 21 -18.67 -14.66 38.23
C ALA A 21 -17.42 -13.95 37.66
N LEU A 22 -16.47 -13.61 38.51
CA LEU A 22 -15.18 -13.01 38.06
C LEU A 22 -14.35 -13.99 37.25
N LEU A 23 -14.24 -15.24 37.70
CA LEU A 23 -13.50 -16.28 36.97
C LEU A 23 -14.07 -16.52 35.57
N ILE A 24 -15.40 -16.56 35.45
CA ILE A 24 -16.08 -16.70 34.15
C ILE A 24 -15.82 -15.49 33.27
N THR A 25 -15.94 -14.26 33.82
CA THR A 25 -15.72 -13.04 33.06
C THR A 25 -14.28 -12.93 32.57
N ASP A 26 -13.31 -13.25 33.44
CA ASP A 26 -11.89 -13.24 33.12
C ASP A 26 -11.56 -14.30 32.05
N SER A 27 -12.14 -15.50 32.18
CA SER A 27 -11.98 -16.56 31.18
C SER A 27 -12.53 -16.18 29.81
N ILE A 28 -13.67 -15.53 29.76
CA ILE A 28 -14.27 -15.03 28.51
C ILE A 28 -13.39 -13.95 27.90
N LEU A 29 -12.92 -12.99 28.71
CA LEU A 29 -12.04 -11.91 28.25
C LEU A 29 -10.72 -12.47 27.73
N PHE A 30 -10.13 -13.43 28.46
CA PHE A 30 -8.92 -14.13 28.05
C PHE A 30 -9.09 -14.82 26.69
N LEU A 31 -10.16 -15.58 26.51
CA LEU A 31 -10.44 -16.24 25.22
C LEU A 31 -10.65 -15.23 24.10
N PHE A 32 -11.36 -14.15 24.36
CA PHE A 32 -11.60 -13.09 23.38
C PHE A 32 -10.28 -12.44 22.92
N MET A 33 -9.31 -12.31 23.82
CA MET A 33 -7.97 -11.78 23.47
C MET A 33 -7.04 -12.85 22.92
N ALA A 34 -7.07 -14.07 23.44
CA ALA A 34 -6.16 -15.15 23.04
C ALA A 34 -6.40 -15.66 21.61
N VAL A 35 -7.67 -15.75 21.19
CA VAL A 35 -8.03 -16.26 19.85
C VAL A 35 -7.47 -15.40 18.73
N PRO A 36 -7.64 -14.06 18.72
CA PRO A 36 -7.01 -13.21 17.70
C PRO A 36 -5.48 -13.26 17.70
N VAL A 37 -4.88 -13.31 18.90
CA VAL A 37 -3.40 -13.41 19.03
C VAL A 37 -2.90 -14.73 18.43
N LEU A 38 -3.56 -15.84 18.76
CA LEU A 38 -3.22 -17.14 18.20
C LEU A 38 -3.40 -17.17 16.68
N TYR A 39 -4.49 -16.58 16.17
CA TYR A 39 -4.72 -16.46 14.74
C TYR A 39 -3.59 -15.68 14.04
N LEU A 40 -3.21 -14.51 14.59
CA LEU A 40 -2.10 -13.72 14.05
C LEU A 40 -0.77 -14.47 14.11
N PHE A 41 -0.53 -15.20 15.19
CA PHE A 41 0.66 -16.04 15.34
C PHE A 41 0.73 -17.12 14.26
N VAL A 42 -0.39 -17.82 14.02
CA VAL A 42 -0.48 -18.84 12.96
C VAL A 42 -0.25 -18.20 11.59
N CYS A 43 -0.87 -17.06 11.29
CA CYS A 43 -0.64 -16.32 10.05
C CYS A 43 0.83 -15.91 9.88
N ALA A 44 1.48 -15.46 10.96
CA ALA A 44 2.91 -15.11 10.95
C ALA A 44 3.78 -16.34 10.64
N LEU A 45 3.49 -17.50 11.23
CA LEU A 45 4.21 -18.74 10.92
C LEU A 45 4.07 -19.14 9.45
N PHE A 46 2.87 -19.07 8.87
CA PHE A 46 2.68 -19.33 7.44
C PHE A 46 3.36 -18.29 6.55
N SER A 47 3.48 -17.06 7.00
CA SER A 47 4.20 -15.98 6.30
C SER A 47 5.72 -16.19 6.21
N LEU A 48 6.31 -17.06 7.06
CA LEU A 48 7.73 -17.41 6.97
C LEU A 48 8.06 -18.30 5.75
N GLY A 49 7.05 -18.86 5.10
CA GLY A 49 7.22 -19.58 3.84
C GLY A 49 7.70 -18.65 2.72
N LYS A 50 8.65 -19.12 1.91
CA LYS A 50 9.05 -18.37 0.71
C LYS A 50 7.84 -18.25 -0.22
N TYR A 51 7.45 -17.01 -0.52
CA TYR A 51 6.43 -16.73 -1.53
C TYR A 51 6.91 -17.32 -2.86
N LYS A 52 6.12 -18.22 -3.43
CA LYS A 52 6.30 -18.70 -4.79
C LYS A 52 5.29 -17.95 -5.66
N ASN A 53 5.79 -17.26 -6.66
CA ASN A 53 4.90 -16.63 -7.64
C ASN A 53 4.03 -17.74 -8.28
N PRO A 54 2.70 -17.68 -8.16
CA PRO A 54 1.80 -18.67 -8.73
C PRO A 54 1.72 -18.59 -10.26
N TYR A 55 2.16 -17.47 -10.85
CA TYR A 55 2.04 -17.21 -12.27
C TYR A 55 3.29 -17.67 -13.04
N PRO A 56 3.15 -18.32 -14.18
CA PRO A 56 4.27 -18.69 -15.03
C PRO A 56 4.96 -17.42 -15.56
N ALA A 57 6.21 -17.55 -15.94
CA ALA A 57 6.93 -16.45 -16.56
C ALA A 57 6.26 -16.09 -17.90
N ALA A 58 5.94 -14.82 -18.07
CA ALA A 58 5.38 -14.31 -19.32
C ALA A 58 6.39 -14.45 -20.46
N LYS A 59 5.89 -14.77 -21.65
CA LYS A 59 6.72 -14.88 -22.88
C LYS A 59 6.94 -13.53 -23.57
N THR A 60 6.09 -12.54 -23.25
CA THR A 60 6.11 -11.20 -23.84
C THR A 60 6.09 -10.15 -22.73
N ASP A 61 6.84 -9.07 -22.93
CA ASP A 61 6.86 -7.93 -22.02
C ASP A 61 5.80 -6.92 -22.49
N HIS A 62 4.75 -6.76 -21.70
CA HIS A 62 3.68 -5.80 -21.92
C HIS A 62 4.11 -4.38 -21.55
N ARG A 63 3.42 -3.39 -22.10
CA ARG A 63 3.74 -1.97 -21.85
C ARG A 63 2.92 -1.42 -20.68
N PHE A 64 3.62 -0.81 -19.72
CA PHE A 64 3.04 -0.24 -18.51
C PHE A 64 3.03 1.28 -18.50
N LEU A 65 1.94 1.87 -17.99
CA LEU A 65 1.94 3.21 -17.47
C LEU A 65 2.01 3.15 -15.94
N VAL A 66 3.13 3.59 -15.38
CA VAL A 66 3.34 3.64 -13.93
C VAL A 66 2.98 5.03 -13.44
N VAL A 67 1.97 5.15 -12.59
CA VAL A 67 1.48 6.44 -12.11
C VAL A 67 1.79 6.58 -10.62
N PHE A 68 2.65 7.55 -10.29
CA PHE A 68 2.86 7.96 -8.89
C PHE A 68 1.92 9.10 -8.54
N THR A 69 1.17 8.93 -7.45
CA THR A 69 0.25 9.96 -6.96
C THR A 69 0.85 10.69 -5.76
N VAL A 70 0.97 12.01 -5.85
CA VAL A 70 1.49 12.84 -4.76
C VAL A 70 0.53 13.95 -4.42
N LEU A 71 0.24 14.12 -3.11
CA LEU A 71 -0.68 15.16 -2.63
C LEU A 71 0.05 16.41 -2.12
N ARG A 72 1.17 16.27 -1.40
CA ARG A 72 1.87 17.41 -0.77
C ARG A 72 3.37 17.24 -0.61
N ASN A 73 3.86 16.03 -0.45
CA ASN A 73 5.26 15.77 -0.12
C ASN A 73 6.06 15.36 -1.36
N GLY A 74 6.66 16.34 -2.02
CA GLY A 74 7.46 16.11 -3.22
C GLY A 74 8.74 15.30 -2.98
N LYS A 75 9.35 15.41 -1.79
CA LYS A 75 10.58 14.67 -1.49
C LYS A 75 10.37 13.17 -1.46
N GLU A 76 9.28 12.69 -0.86
CA GLU A 76 8.96 11.27 -0.80
C GLU A 76 8.77 10.67 -2.19
N VAL A 77 8.04 11.36 -3.08
CA VAL A 77 7.83 10.87 -4.44
C VAL A 77 9.12 10.87 -5.26
N ILE A 78 10.00 11.87 -5.07
CA ILE A 78 11.31 11.93 -5.73
C ILE A 78 12.16 10.73 -5.30
N GLU A 79 12.22 10.43 -4.00
CA GLU A 79 12.94 9.26 -3.48
C GLU A 79 12.34 7.94 -4.01
N SER A 80 11.02 7.82 -4.04
CA SER A 80 10.33 6.62 -4.52
C SER A 80 10.56 6.39 -6.02
N ILE A 81 10.53 7.45 -6.83
CA ILE A 81 10.79 7.36 -8.27
C ILE A 81 12.26 7.02 -8.54
N ASN A 82 13.20 7.65 -7.84
CA ASN A 82 14.63 7.31 -7.98
C ASN A 82 14.87 5.84 -7.61
N HIS A 83 14.33 5.40 -6.46
CA HIS A 83 14.41 4.00 -6.06
C HIS A 83 13.82 3.07 -7.14
N PHE A 84 12.67 3.42 -7.70
CA PHE A 84 12.02 2.64 -8.75
C PHE A 84 12.87 2.58 -10.02
N LEU A 85 13.41 3.71 -10.50
CA LEU A 85 14.25 3.77 -11.68
C LEU A 85 15.54 2.99 -11.52
N ASP A 86 16.14 3.02 -10.31
CA ASP A 86 17.42 2.38 -10.03
C ASP A 86 17.31 0.86 -9.81
N THR A 87 16.15 0.40 -9.30
CA THR A 87 16.03 -0.98 -8.85
C THR A 87 15.15 -1.86 -9.73
N GLN A 88 14.31 -1.31 -10.59
CA GLN A 88 13.32 -2.10 -11.32
C GLN A 88 13.94 -3.00 -12.38
N HIS A 89 13.65 -4.31 -12.28
CA HIS A 89 14.13 -5.35 -13.21
C HIS A 89 13.12 -5.59 -14.36
N TYR A 90 12.77 -4.52 -15.07
CA TYR A 90 11.89 -4.59 -16.25
C TYR A 90 12.44 -3.72 -17.36
N PRO A 91 12.29 -4.07 -18.67
CA PRO A 91 12.84 -3.28 -19.77
C PRO A 91 12.37 -1.82 -19.73
N ARG A 92 13.31 -0.87 -19.74
CA ARG A 92 12.99 0.58 -19.58
C ARG A 92 12.08 1.10 -20.67
N GLU A 93 12.20 0.59 -21.88
CA GLU A 93 11.39 0.94 -23.04
C GLU A 93 9.94 0.40 -22.96
N LYS A 94 9.66 -0.45 -21.98
CA LYS A 94 8.35 -1.09 -21.77
C LYS A 94 7.51 -0.42 -20.69
N TYR A 95 7.99 0.68 -20.11
CA TYR A 95 7.17 1.43 -19.17
C TYR A 95 7.47 2.92 -19.22
N ASP A 96 6.42 3.70 -19.04
CA ASP A 96 6.49 5.14 -18.84
C ASP A 96 6.06 5.50 -17.42
N ILE A 97 6.65 6.56 -16.86
CA ILE A 97 6.32 7.04 -15.53
C ILE A 97 5.58 8.36 -15.66
N ALA A 98 4.41 8.44 -15.08
CA ALA A 98 3.64 9.66 -14.92
C ALA A 98 3.50 10.01 -13.43
N VAL A 99 3.63 11.28 -13.09
CA VAL A 99 3.40 11.80 -11.75
C VAL A 99 2.16 12.66 -11.75
N ALA A 100 1.14 12.22 -11.03
CA ALA A 100 -0.06 12.99 -10.75
C ALA A 100 0.22 13.90 -9.54
N ALA A 101 0.64 15.13 -9.82
CA ALA A 101 1.16 16.05 -8.82
C ALA A 101 0.11 17.08 -8.40
N THR A 102 -0.30 17.04 -7.11
CA THR A 102 -1.14 18.10 -6.53
C THR A 102 -0.38 18.83 -5.44
N GLN A 103 -0.42 20.17 -5.44
CA GLN A 103 0.15 21.03 -4.38
C GLN A 103 1.64 20.80 -4.08
N LEU A 104 2.47 20.58 -5.09
CA LEU A 104 3.93 20.49 -4.93
C LEU A 104 4.55 21.89 -4.76
N SER A 105 5.70 21.93 -4.06
CA SER A 105 6.55 23.12 -4.04
C SER A 105 7.21 23.33 -5.41
N GLU A 106 7.53 24.59 -5.76
CA GLU A 106 8.24 24.89 -7.01
C GLU A 106 9.60 24.18 -7.09
N ALA A 107 10.31 24.05 -5.97
CA ALA A 107 11.59 23.36 -5.91
C ALA A 107 11.46 21.87 -6.20
N ASP A 108 10.44 21.19 -5.66
CA ASP A 108 10.18 19.78 -5.94
C ASP A 108 9.77 19.57 -7.38
N LEU A 109 8.94 20.49 -7.92
CA LEU A 109 8.52 20.44 -9.31
C LEU A 109 9.70 20.58 -10.27
N LEU A 110 10.62 21.51 -10.01
CA LEU A 110 11.84 21.68 -10.81
C LEU A 110 12.72 20.42 -10.76
N THR A 111 12.82 19.78 -9.62
CA THR A 111 13.57 18.53 -9.48
C THR A 111 12.94 17.40 -10.29
N LEU A 112 11.63 17.25 -10.23
CA LEU A 112 10.90 16.23 -11.00
C LEU A 112 11.00 16.47 -12.51
N LEU A 113 11.01 17.73 -12.97
CA LEU A 113 11.16 18.08 -14.38
C LEU A 113 12.53 17.68 -14.97
N GLN A 114 13.54 17.46 -14.12
CA GLN A 114 14.86 16.96 -14.55
C GLN A 114 14.93 15.44 -14.70
N MET A 115 13.91 14.73 -14.24
CA MET A 115 13.84 13.27 -14.30
C MET A 115 13.19 12.80 -15.62
N PRO A 116 13.49 11.58 -16.09
CA PRO A 116 12.89 11.00 -17.31
C PRO A 116 11.45 10.52 -17.05
N ILE A 117 10.57 11.42 -16.65
CA ILE A 117 9.18 11.17 -16.24
C ILE A 117 8.26 12.23 -16.84
N ASN A 118 6.99 11.94 -16.88
CA ASN A 118 5.95 12.87 -17.30
C ASN A 118 5.19 13.41 -16.07
N ILE A 119 5.03 14.72 -15.98
CA ILE A 119 4.33 15.35 -14.88
C ILE A 119 2.98 15.85 -15.35
N VAL A 120 1.93 15.49 -14.64
CA VAL A 120 0.57 15.97 -14.83
C VAL A 120 0.16 16.76 -13.60
N VAL A 121 0.05 18.07 -13.76
CA VAL A 121 -0.41 18.98 -12.71
C VAL A 121 -1.88 19.28 -12.97
N PRO A 122 -2.79 18.82 -12.11
CA PRO A 122 -4.21 19.12 -12.25
C PRO A 122 -4.50 20.60 -12.04
N ASP A 123 -5.60 21.08 -12.60
CA ASP A 123 -6.04 22.45 -12.42
C ASP A 123 -6.32 22.77 -10.95
N LYS A 124 -5.95 23.99 -10.50
CA LYS A 124 -5.84 24.37 -9.07
C LYS A 124 -7.13 24.27 -8.25
N ASP A 125 -8.29 24.19 -8.88
CA ASP A 125 -9.58 24.23 -8.19
C ASP A 125 -10.06 22.87 -7.67
N GLN A 126 -9.46 21.76 -8.10
CA GLN A 126 -9.84 20.40 -7.67
C GLN A 126 -8.62 19.56 -7.28
N CYS A 127 -8.09 19.80 -6.08
CA CYS A 127 -6.90 19.10 -5.56
C CYS A 127 -7.21 17.74 -4.92
N THR A 128 -7.97 16.87 -5.60
CA THR A 128 -8.19 15.50 -5.10
C THR A 128 -7.32 14.50 -5.85
N LYS A 129 -6.90 13.44 -5.15
CA LYS A 129 -6.13 12.35 -5.75
C LYS A 129 -6.85 11.71 -6.94
N VAL A 130 -8.16 11.55 -6.85
CA VAL A 130 -8.99 10.95 -7.89
C VAL A 130 -8.97 11.82 -9.15
N TYR A 131 -9.12 13.13 -9.00
CA TYR A 131 -9.08 14.06 -10.13
C TYR A 131 -7.69 14.08 -10.80
N ALA A 132 -6.62 14.02 -9.99
CA ALA A 132 -5.26 13.96 -10.54
C ALA A 132 -5.02 12.68 -11.37
N ILE A 133 -5.54 11.54 -10.90
CA ILE A 133 -5.49 10.28 -11.65
C ILE A 133 -6.31 10.39 -12.94
N GLN A 134 -7.51 10.96 -12.88
CA GLN A 134 -8.36 11.16 -14.05
C GLN A 134 -7.64 12.00 -15.12
N GLN A 135 -6.96 13.09 -14.72
CA GLN A 135 -6.19 13.93 -15.66
C GLN A 135 -5.03 13.16 -16.31
N VAL A 136 -4.38 12.25 -15.57
CA VAL A 136 -3.39 11.34 -16.16
C VAL A 136 -4.06 10.44 -17.20
N MET A 137 -5.19 9.83 -16.87
CA MET A 137 -5.91 8.92 -17.77
C MET A 137 -6.42 9.60 -19.04
N GLU A 138 -6.82 10.87 -18.94
CA GLU A 138 -7.25 11.66 -20.11
C GLU A 138 -6.08 12.03 -21.03
N ARG A 139 -4.86 12.17 -20.47
CA ARG A 139 -3.67 12.55 -21.24
C ARG A 139 -3.05 11.40 -22.01
N TYR A 140 -3.21 10.17 -21.53
CA TYR A 140 -2.63 8.98 -22.16
C TYR A 140 -3.70 8.18 -22.88
N SER A 141 -3.40 7.77 -24.11
CA SER A 141 -4.31 6.93 -24.89
C SER A 141 -4.39 5.52 -24.26
N PRO A 142 -5.61 5.00 -24.01
CA PRO A 142 -5.77 3.66 -23.46
C PRO A 142 -5.23 2.55 -24.39
N ASN A 143 -4.95 2.85 -25.66
CA ASN A 143 -4.41 1.88 -26.61
C ASN A 143 -2.88 1.82 -26.64
N GLU A 144 -2.19 2.68 -25.88
CA GLU A 144 -0.73 2.72 -25.85
C GLU A 144 -0.12 1.82 -24.77
N TYR A 145 -0.92 1.45 -23.78
CA TYR A 145 -0.47 0.69 -22.62
C TYR A 145 -1.38 -0.51 -22.39
N ASP A 146 -0.77 -1.65 -22.09
CA ASP A 146 -1.49 -2.87 -21.74
C ASP A 146 -2.01 -2.82 -20.28
N MET A 147 -1.27 -2.13 -19.40
CA MET A 147 -1.59 -2.02 -17.98
C MET A 147 -1.24 -0.65 -17.41
N ILE A 148 -2.02 -0.23 -16.43
CA ILE A 148 -1.76 0.98 -15.63
C ILE A 148 -1.59 0.57 -14.18
N VAL A 149 -0.47 0.99 -13.57
CA VAL A 149 -0.15 0.68 -12.18
C VAL A 149 -0.07 1.96 -11.38
N LEU A 150 -0.80 2.02 -10.27
CA LEU A 150 -0.87 3.19 -9.40
C LEU A 150 -0.05 2.96 -8.13
N PHE A 151 0.91 3.82 -7.87
CA PHE A 151 1.68 3.85 -6.63
C PHE A 151 1.45 5.15 -5.85
N ASN A 152 1.51 5.05 -4.54
CA ASN A 152 1.54 6.24 -3.69
C ASN A 152 2.97 6.80 -3.62
N SER A 153 3.08 8.07 -3.21
CA SER A 153 4.35 8.77 -3.07
C SER A 153 5.36 8.13 -2.11
N ASP A 154 4.87 7.36 -1.14
CA ASP A 154 5.66 6.70 -0.08
C ASP A 154 5.99 5.23 -0.39
N ASN A 155 5.58 4.71 -1.54
CA ASN A 155 5.76 3.30 -1.86
C ASN A 155 7.20 3.01 -2.31
N LYS A 156 7.89 2.15 -1.56
CA LYS A 156 9.14 1.52 -2.01
C LYS A 156 8.80 0.24 -2.75
N VAL A 157 8.79 0.36 -4.07
CA VAL A 157 8.38 -0.74 -4.95
C VAL A 157 9.52 -1.77 -5.04
N VAL A 158 9.17 -3.06 -4.92
CA VAL A 158 10.16 -4.14 -5.04
C VAL A 158 10.70 -4.25 -6.48
N PRO A 159 11.95 -4.66 -6.68
CA PRO A 159 12.59 -4.71 -8.01
C PRO A 159 11.86 -5.56 -9.06
N GLU A 160 11.14 -6.56 -8.63
CA GLU A 160 10.43 -7.51 -9.50
C GLU A 160 8.95 -7.14 -9.75
N ALA A 161 8.48 -5.98 -9.27
CA ALA A 161 7.05 -5.65 -9.26
C ALA A 161 6.42 -5.70 -10.67
N LEU A 162 7.01 -4.98 -11.65
CA LEU A 162 6.46 -4.98 -13.01
C LEU A 162 6.51 -6.35 -13.66
N ARG A 163 7.54 -7.15 -13.37
CA ARG A 163 7.62 -8.52 -13.86
C ARG A 163 6.54 -9.41 -13.27
N LEU A 164 6.24 -9.26 -11.99
CA LEU A 164 5.15 -9.99 -11.34
C LEU A 164 3.79 -9.61 -11.92
N PHE A 165 3.53 -8.33 -12.14
CA PHE A 165 2.32 -7.85 -12.80
C PHE A 165 2.21 -8.38 -14.24
N ASN A 166 3.31 -8.34 -14.99
CA ASN A 166 3.35 -8.89 -16.35
C ASN A 166 3.01 -10.38 -16.39
N ASN A 167 3.55 -11.17 -15.46
CA ASN A 167 3.25 -12.59 -15.36
C ASN A 167 1.77 -12.85 -15.01
N ALA A 168 1.21 -12.05 -14.10
CA ALA A 168 -0.20 -12.16 -13.73
C ALA A 168 -1.12 -11.83 -14.91
N TYR A 169 -0.86 -10.72 -15.58
CA TYR A 169 -1.61 -10.29 -16.77
C TYR A 169 -1.56 -11.33 -17.89
N TYR A 170 -0.36 -11.83 -18.20
CA TYR A 170 -0.16 -12.89 -19.21
C TYR A 170 -0.93 -14.18 -18.88
N SER A 171 -1.16 -14.44 -17.60
CA SER A 171 -1.93 -15.61 -17.12
C SER A 171 -3.44 -15.41 -17.16
N GLY A 172 -3.92 -14.27 -17.68
CA GLY A 172 -5.34 -13.94 -17.78
C GLY A 172 -5.96 -13.44 -16.48
N CYS A 173 -5.15 -12.89 -15.57
CA CYS A 173 -5.68 -12.17 -14.43
C CYS A 173 -6.10 -10.78 -14.90
N ASP A 174 -7.41 -10.55 -15.00
CA ASP A 174 -7.98 -9.22 -15.17
C ASP A 174 -7.92 -8.46 -13.85
N ALA A 175 -7.45 -7.20 -13.89
CA ALA A 175 -7.34 -6.34 -12.72
C ALA A 175 -8.61 -5.48 -12.54
#